data_9342344786a2963af5c6318c00db139a
#
_entry.id   9342344786a2963af5c6318c00db139a
#
_cell.length_a   1.000
_cell.length_b   1.000
_cell.length_c   1.000
_cell.angle_alpha   90.00
_cell.angle_beta   90.00
_cell.angle_gamma   90.00
#
_symmetry.space_group_name_H-M   'P 1'
#
loop_
_entity.id
_entity.type
_entity.pdbx_description
1 polymer ?
#
loop_
_entity_poly.entity_id
_entity_poly.type
_entity_poly.pdbx_seq_one_letter_code
_entity_poly.pdbx_strand_id
1 'polypeptide(L)'
;LMMILLPIYTFLLLYYRKLIRKFFLDVFSSRHKEQVEGVLSDSKTIVQGYMVGLLLELAIVTVLNTVGFLVIGVEYAIFLGLLAAVLNLIPYIGMLVATVICMAVTLTTSDNLSDVLWVGAILIAVQFIDNNFIMPYVVSTKVRINALVTIIGVLIGGALAGISGMFLSIPAIAILKAIFDRVDSLKPWGVLLGDEQKKVGGKTSKKQKT
;
A
#
# COMPACT_ATOMS: atom_id res chain seq x y z
N LEU A 1 -1.85 15.12 -22.40
CA LEU A 1 -1.60 13.84 -23.07
C LEU A 1 -1.92 12.64 -22.16
N MET A 2 -1.39 12.58 -20.93
CA MET A 2 -1.64 11.46 -19.99
C MET A 2 -3.12 11.28 -19.63
N MET A 3 -3.88 12.36 -19.43
CA MET A 3 -5.32 12.29 -19.14
C MET A 3 -6.16 11.64 -20.26
N ILE A 4 -5.69 11.70 -21.49
CA ILE A 4 -6.37 11.08 -22.64
C ILE A 4 -5.90 9.63 -22.81
N LEU A 5 -4.61 9.39 -22.67
CA LEU A 5 -4.03 8.05 -22.86
C LEU A 5 -4.46 7.05 -21.78
N LEU A 6 -4.60 7.48 -20.53
CA LEU A 6 -4.96 6.60 -19.42
C LEU A 6 -6.31 5.90 -19.60
N PRO A 7 -7.43 6.59 -19.93
CA PRO A 7 -8.69 5.91 -20.20
C PRO A 7 -8.64 5.04 -21.46
N ILE A 8 -7.87 5.42 -22.48
CA ILE A 8 -7.69 4.62 -23.70
C ILE A 8 -6.97 3.31 -23.37
N TYR A 9 -5.84 3.36 -22.64
CA TYR A 9 -5.12 2.15 -22.25
C TYR A 9 -5.97 1.27 -21.32
N THR A 10 -6.69 1.87 -20.38
CA THR A 10 -7.58 1.12 -19.50
C THR A 10 -8.65 0.38 -20.29
N PHE A 11 -9.29 1.06 -21.26
CA PHE A 11 -10.28 0.44 -22.12
C PHE A 11 -9.67 -0.70 -22.96
N LEU A 12 -8.53 -0.47 -23.60
CA LEU A 12 -7.86 -1.49 -24.41
C LEU A 12 -7.44 -2.72 -23.59
N LEU A 13 -6.87 -2.51 -22.39
CA LEU A 13 -6.50 -3.61 -21.49
C LEU A 13 -7.72 -4.41 -21.03
N LEU A 14 -8.84 -3.74 -20.74
CA LEU A 14 -10.09 -4.42 -20.39
C LEU A 14 -10.70 -5.16 -21.59
N TYR A 15 -10.63 -4.57 -22.79
CA TYR A 15 -11.11 -5.19 -24.01
C TYR A 15 -10.31 -6.44 -24.36
N TYR A 16 -8.98 -6.37 -24.33
CA TYR A 16 -8.07 -7.47 -24.66
C TYR A 16 -7.75 -8.40 -23.50
N ARG A 17 -8.39 -8.26 -22.31
CA ARG A 17 -8.08 -9.05 -21.11
C ARG A 17 -8.09 -10.58 -21.32
N LYS A 18 -9.01 -11.07 -22.16
CA LYS A 18 -9.11 -12.52 -22.49
C LYS A 18 -7.94 -12.97 -23.37
N LEU A 19 -7.53 -12.14 -24.33
CA LEU A 19 -6.40 -12.41 -25.21
C LEU A 19 -5.10 -12.41 -24.43
N ILE A 20 -4.90 -11.43 -23.55
CA ILE A 20 -3.71 -11.31 -22.67
C ILE A 20 -3.62 -12.53 -21.75
N ARG A 21 -4.73 -12.93 -21.11
CA ARG A 21 -4.75 -14.14 -20.27
C ARG A 21 -4.40 -15.38 -21.07
N LYS A 22 -4.99 -15.56 -22.26
CA LYS A 22 -4.71 -16.68 -23.15
C LYS A 22 -3.22 -16.71 -23.53
N PHE A 23 -2.66 -15.57 -23.92
CA PHE A 23 -1.24 -15.43 -24.24
C PHE A 23 -0.35 -15.95 -23.11
N PHE A 24 -0.58 -15.50 -21.86
CA PHE A 24 0.20 -15.98 -20.71
C PHE A 24 0.07 -17.51 -20.50
N LEU A 25 -1.11 -18.09 -20.72
CA LEU A 25 -1.32 -19.52 -20.57
C LEU A 25 -0.70 -20.35 -21.71
N ASP A 26 -0.58 -19.77 -22.91
CA ASP A 26 -0.05 -20.46 -24.10
C ASP A 26 1.48 -20.36 -24.21
N VAL A 27 2.08 -19.28 -23.67
CA VAL A 27 3.55 -19.09 -23.63
C VAL A 27 4.23 -20.15 -22.76
N PHE A 28 3.58 -20.58 -21.67
CA PHE A 28 4.14 -21.56 -20.77
C PHE A 28 3.67 -22.98 -21.16
N SER A 29 4.57 -23.96 -21.04
CA SER A 29 4.25 -25.35 -21.34
C SER A 29 3.06 -25.87 -20.51
N SER A 30 2.35 -26.86 -21.02
CA SER A 30 1.17 -27.48 -20.38
C SER A 30 1.43 -27.87 -18.92
N ARG A 31 2.67 -28.23 -18.59
CA ARG A 31 3.12 -28.60 -17.24
C ARG A 31 3.02 -27.46 -16.22
N HIS A 32 3.11 -26.22 -16.67
CA HIS A 32 3.14 -25.03 -15.78
C HIS A 32 1.85 -24.20 -15.83
N LYS A 33 0.84 -24.61 -16.61
CA LYS A 33 -0.42 -23.85 -16.77
C LYS A 33 -1.11 -23.57 -15.47
N GLU A 34 -1.18 -24.54 -14.58
CA GLU A 34 -1.82 -24.38 -13.25
C GLU A 34 -1.07 -23.37 -12.38
N GLN A 35 0.27 -23.37 -12.43
CA GLN A 35 1.08 -22.38 -11.71
C GLN A 35 0.83 -20.96 -12.24
N VAL A 36 0.82 -20.79 -13.58
CA VAL A 36 0.55 -19.49 -14.22
C VAL A 36 -0.85 -18.98 -13.90
N GLU A 37 -1.85 -19.86 -13.98
CA GLU A 37 -3.24 -19.51 -13.63
C GLU A 37 -3.36 -19.08 -12.17
N GLY A 38 -2.68 -19.78 -11.28
CA GLY A 38 -2.58 -19.43 -9.87
C GLY A 38 -1.93 -18.07 -9.65
N VAL A 39 -0.80 -17.77 -10.31
CA VAL A 39 -0.14 -16.45 -10.23
C VAL A 39 -1.06 -15.34 -10.71
N LEU A 40 -1.74 -15.52 -11.85
CA LEU A 40 -2.67 -14.53 -12.39
C LEU A 40 -3.85 -14.27 -11.43
N SER A 41 -4.39 -15.33 -10.82
CA SER A 41 -5.47 -15.22 -9.82
C SER A 41 -5.01 -14.49 -8.56
N ASP A 42 -3.83 -14.84 -8.03
CA ASP A 42 -3.27 -14.20 -6.84
C ASP A 42 -2.95 -12.73 -7.12
N SER A 43 -2.33 -12.42 -8.27
CA SER A 43 -2.04 -11.05 -8.68
C SER A 43 -3.30 -10.18 -8.73
N LYS A 44 -4.39 -10.71 -9.32
CA LYS A 44 -5.68 -10.02 -9.33
C LYS A 44 -6.18 -9.76 -7.91
N THR A 45 -6.16 -10.76 -7.05
CA THR A 45 -6.63 -10.64 -5.65
C THR A 45 -5.79 -9.65 -4.86
N ILE A 46 -4.46 -9.66 -5.05
CA ILE A 46 -3.53 -8.73 -4.40
C ILE A 46 -3.84 -7.29 -4.81
N VAL A 47 -3.92 -7.01 -6.12
CA VAL A 47 -4.17 -5.66 -6.62
C VAL A 47 -5.53 -5.14 -6.19
N GLN A 48 -6.59 -5.97 -6.30
CA GLN A 48 -7.92 -5.59 -5.87
C GLN A 48 -7.99 -5.32 -4.37
N GLY A 49 -7.43 -6.20 -3.55
CA GLY A 49 -7.40 -6.03 -2.10
C GLY A 49 -6.64 -4.77 -1.69
N TYR A 50 -5.49 -4.52 -2.31
CA TYR A 50 -4.69 -3.32 -2.07
C TYR A 50 -5.44 -2.04 -2.45
N MET A 51 -6.03 -1.97 -3.66
CA MET A 51 -6.77 -0.79 -4.12
C MET A 51 -7.98 -0.47 -3.25
N VAL A 52 -8.78 -1.48 -2.91
CA VAL A 52 -9.94 -1.31 -2.02
C VAL A 52 -9.47 -0.89 -0.63
N GLY A 53 -8.41 -1.52 -0.11
CA GLY A 53 -7.83 -1.17 1.17
C GLY A 53 -7.41 0.30 1.24
N LEU A 54 -6.69 0.77 0.25
CA LEU A 54 -6.25 2.17 0.19
C LEU A 54 -7.40 3.18 0.09
N LEU A 55 -8.46 2.87 -0.66
CA LEU A 55 -9.64 3.74 -0.72
C LEU A 55 -10.35 3.82 0.63
N LEU A 56 -10.44 2.71 1.35
CA LEU A 56 -11.01 2.67 2.70
C LEU A 56 -10.11 3.42 3.70
N GLU A 57 -8.81 3.20 3.66
CA GLU A 57 -7.83 3.93 4.47
C GLU A 57 -7.93 5.42 4.22
N LEU A 58 -7.90 5.85 2.95
CA LEU A 58 -8.08 7.25 2.55
C LEU A 58 -9.35 7.85 3.17
N ALA A 59 -10.48 7.16 3.07
CA ALA A 59 -11.74 7.64 3.63
C ALA A 59 -11.69 7.75 5.16
N ILE A 60 -11.20 6.73 5.85
CA ILE A 60 -11.12 6.70 7.32
C ILE A 60 -10.15 7.78 7.83
N VAL A 61 -8.95 7.87 7.26
CA VAL A 61 -7.92 8.84 7.67
C VAL A 61 -8.39 10.27 7.37
N THR A 62 -9.10 10.49 6.24
CA THR A 62 -9.72 11.79 5.95
C THR A 62 -10.71 12.19 7.05
N VAL A 63 -11.60 11.27 7.45
CA VAL A 63 -12.59 11.55 8.51
C VAL A 63 -11.91 11.83 9.83
N LEU A 64 -10.94 11.02 10.24
CA LEU A 64 -10.23 11.19 11.52
C LEU A 64 -9.49 12.52 11.59
N ASN A 65 -8.72 12.88 10.55
CA ASN A 65 -8.00 14.15 10.50
C ASN A 65 -8.98 15.32 10.47
N THR A 66 -10.02 15.26 9.62
CA THR A 66 -11.02 16.33 9.52
C THR A 66 -11.74 16.57 10.85
N VAL A 67 -12.20 15.51 11.52
CA VAL A 67 -12.87 15.62 12.83
C VAL A 67 -11.90 16.22 13.87
N GLY A 68 -10.66 15.73 13.91
CA GLY A 68 -9.64 16.28 14.81
C GLY A 68 -9.41 17.78 14.57
N PHE A 69 -9.26 18.20 13.32
CA PHE A 69 -9.04 19.61 12.96
C PHE A 69 -10.27 20.49 13.23
N LEU A 70 -11.49 19.97 13.01
CA LEU A 70 -12.74 20.68 13.36
C LEU A 70 -12.86 20.90 14.87
N VAL A 71 -12.48 19.92 15.69
CA VAL A 71 -12.55 20.04 17.16
C VAL A 71 -11.67 21.15 17.69
N ILE A 72 -10.50 21.39 17.09
CA ILE A 72 -9.60 22.50 17.48
C ILE A 72 -9.89 23.81 16.74
N GLY A 73 -10.86 23.84 15.82
CA GLY A 73 -11.30 25.05 15.12
C GLY A 73 -10.41 25.49 13.97
N VAL A 74 -9.66 24.58 13.32
CA VAL A 74 -8.83 24.91 12.15
C VAL A 74 -9.71 25.35 10.98
N GLU A 75 -9.40 26.50 10.37
CA GLU A 75 -10.24 27.15 9.35
C GLU A 75 -10.49 26.27 8.11
N TYR A 76 -9.47 25.55 7.62
CA TYR A 76 -9.58 24.67 6.44
C TYR A 76 -9.60 23.17 6.81
N ALA A 77 -10.24 22.79 7.93
CA ALA A 77 -10.19 21.44 8.49
C ALA A 77 -10.50 20.32 7.49
N ILE A 78 -11.55 20.47 6.66
CA ILE A 78 -11.95 19.47 5.68
C ILE A 78 -10.89 19.33 4.58
N PHE A 79 -10.42 20.45 4.06
CA PHE A 79 -9.40 20.46 3.02
C PHE A 79 -8.07 19.87 3.51
N LEU A 80 -7.61 20.29 4.69
CA LEU A 80 -6.37 19.81 5.29
C LEU A 80 -6.47 18.33 5.68
N GLY A 81 -7.62 17.89 6.19
CA GLY A 81 -7.86 16.48 6.51
C GLY A 81 -7.80 15.57 5.28
N LEU A 82 -8.43 16.00 4.17
CA LEU A 82 -8.36 15.29 2.89
C LEU A 82 -6.93 15.34 2.31
N LEU A 83 -6.29 16.49 2.33
CA LEU A 83 -4.92 16.66 1.84
C LEU A 83 -3.93 15.76 2.59
N ALA A 84 -4.04 15.73 3.92
CA ALA A 84 -3.20 14.86 4.74
C ALA A 84 -3.41 13.38 4.41
N ALA A 85 -4.66 12.95 4.23
CA ALA A 85 -4.99 11.57 3.87
C ALA A 85 -4.50 11.20 2.45
N VAL A 86 -4.62 12.10 1.48
CA VAL A 86 -4.09 11.89 0.11
C VAL A 86 -2.56 11.80 0.12
N LEU A 87 -1.89 12.66 0.86
CA LEU A 87 -0.43 12.60 1.00
C LEU A 87 0.01 11.32 1.72
N ASN A 88 -0.76 10.83 2.70
CA ASN A 88 -0.48 9.59 3.42
C ASN A 88 -0.44 8.35 2.51
N LEU A 89 -1.04 8.39 1.31
CA LEU A 89 -0.91 7.31 0.32
C LEU A 89 0.53 7.13 -0.17
N ILE A 90 1.41 8.11 0.01
CA ILE A 90 2.84 8.00 -0.31
C ILE A 90 3.56 7.38 0.90
N PRO A 91 4.02 6.13 0.83
CA PRO A 91 4.63 5.44 1.96
C PRO A 91 5.79 6.24 2.58
N TYR A 92 5.84 6.35 3.90
CA TYR A 92 6.88 6.99 4.72
C TYR A 92 7.01 8.51 4.56
N ILE A 93 6.94 9.03 3.34
CA ILE A 93 7.15 10.46 3.04
C ILE A 93 5.87 11.26 3.25
N GLY A 94 4.72 10.65 2.95
CA GLY A 94 3.43 11.34 2.92
C GLY A 94 3.07 11.99 4.25
N MET A 95 3.22 11.27 5.35
CA MET A 95 2.97 11.81 6.69
C MET A 95 3.84 13.03 7.02
N LEU A 96 5.14 12.97 6.71
CA LEU A 96 6.05 14.08 7.02
C LEU A 96 5.66 15.32 6.23
N VAL A 97 5.39 15.17 4.93
CA VAL A 97 4.96 16.26 4.05
C VAL A 97 3.61 16.81 4.50
N ALA A 98 2.65 15.94 4.82
CA ALA A 98 1.33 16.33 5.32
C ALA A 98 1.45 17.14 6.62
N THR A 99 2.27 16.68 7.56
CA THR A 99 2.48 17.38 8.85
C THR A 99 3.05 18.77 8.63
N VAL A 100 4.09 18.89 7.80
CA VAL A 100 4.71 20.19 7.50
C VAL A 100 3.71 21.13 6.84
N ILE A 101 2.97 20.68 5.84
CA ILE A 101 2.00 21.52 5.13
C ILE A 101 0.84 21.92 6.04
N CYS A 102 0.23 20.98 6.78
CA CYS A 102 -0.89 21.29 7.66
C CYS A 102 -0.49 22.25 8.77
N MET A 103 0.67 22.06 9.40
CA MET A 103 1.19 22.98 10.40
C MET A 103 1.51 24.36 9.81
N ALA A 104 2.12 24.42 8.63
CA ALA A 104 2.43 25.70 7.97
C ALA A 104 1.17 26.47 7.59
N VAL A 105 0.14 25.83 7.06
CA VAL A 105 -1.15 26.45 6.75
C VAL A 105 -1.80 26.97 8.05
N THR A 106 -1.86 26.15 9.09
CA THR A 106 -2.44 26.55 10.37
C THR A 106 -1.69 27.73 10.99
N LEU A 107 -0.37 27.78 10.87
CA LEU A 107 0.45 28.90 11.36
C LEU A 107 0.10 30.23 10.69
N THR A 108 -0.36 30.20 9.44
CA THR A 108 -0.73 31.40 8.68
C THR A 108 -2.20 31.79 8.83
N THR A 109 -3.05 30.87 9.33
CA THR A 109 -4.50 31.08 9.43
C THR A 109 -5.01 31.16 10.85
N SER A 110 -4.22 30.75 11.85
CA SER A 110 -4.58 30.85 13.27
C SER A 110 -3.75 31.89 13.99
N ASP A 111 -4.38 32.64 14.89
CA ASP A 111 -3.72 33.61 15.77
C ASP A 111 -3.02 32.92 16.96
N ASN A 112 -3.29 31.61 17.18
CA ASN A 112 -2.77 30.88 18.33
C ASN A 112 -1.74 29.84 17.91
N LEU A 113 -0.52 29.94 18.41
CA LEU A 113 0.52 28.92 18.18
C LEU A 113 0.15 27.52 18.74
N SER A 114 -0.73 27.47 19.75
CA SER A 114 -1.26 26.20 20.30
C SER A 114 -1.98 25.38 19.26
N ASP A 115 -2.69 25.99 18.30
CA ASP A 115 -3.45 25.27 17.28
C ASP A 115 -2.52 24.51 16.32
N VAL A 116 -1.36 25.10 16.01
CA VAL A 116 -0.31 24.47 15.21
C VAL A 116 0.22 23.20 15.90
N LEU A 117 0.45 23.28 17.22
CA LEU A 117 0.92 22.14 18.00
C LEU A 117 -0.15 21.04 18.07
N TRP A 118 -1.42 21.40 18.24
CA TRP A 118 -2.54 20.47 18.24
C TRP A 118 -2.74 19.79 16.88
N VAL A 119 -2.57 20.51 15.76
CA VAL A 119 -2.59 19.91 14.41
C VAL A 119 -1.51 18.82 14.30
N GLY A 120 -0.29 19.13 14.72
CA GLY A 120 0.79 18.14 14.75
C GLY A 120 0.47 16.91 15.64
N ALA A 121 -0.08 17.16 16.83
CA ALA A 121 -0.46 16.09 17.76
C ALA A 121 -1.57 15.19 17.19
N ILE A 122 -2.58 15.78 16.53
CA ILE A 122 -3.67 15.02 15.87
C ILE A 122 -3.10 14.16 14.74
N LEU A 123 -2.26 14.71 13.87
CA LEU A 123 -1.64 13.96 12.78
C LEU A 123 -0.82 12.78 13.30
N ILE A 124 -0.03 12.97 14.37
CA ILE A 124 0.72 11.89 15.02
C ILE A 124 -0.22 10.82 15.60
N ALA A 125 -1.28 11.25 16.29
CA ALA A 125 -2.26 10.32 16.88
C ALA A 125 -3.00 9.52 15.80
N VAL A 126 -3.46 10.18 14.73
CA VAL A 126 -4.11 9.51 13.60
C VAL A 126 -3.15 8.55 12.91
N GLN A 127 -1.89 8.93 12.71
CA GLN A 127 -0.87 8.06 12.14
C GLN A 127 -0.59 6.83 13.03
N PHE A 128 -0.59 7.02 14.34
CA PHE A 128 -0.47 5.89 15.26
C PHE A 128 -1.64 4.91 15.11
N ILE A 129 -2.88 5.42 15.03
CA ILE A 129 -4.08 4.62 14.79
C ILE A 129 -3.99 3.92 13.43
N ASP A 130 -3.57 4.64 12.39
CA ASP A 130 -3.42 4.12 11.04
C ASP A 130 -2.45 2.94 10.99
N ASN A 131 -1.23 3.13 11.48
CA ASN A 131 -0.18 2.11 11.44
C ASN A 131 -0.50 0.86 12.29
N ASN A 132 -1.22 1.01 13.40
CA ASN A 132 -1.46 -0.10 14.34
C ASN A 132 -2.83 -0.78 14.15
N PHE A 133 -3.80 -0.07 13.58
CA PHE A 133 -5.18 -0.57 13.46
C PHE A 133 -5.68 -0.53 12.02
N ILE A 134 -5.70 0.64 11.36
CA ILE A 134 -6.36 0.78 10.06
C ILE A 134 -5.62 -0.04 9.00
N MET A 135 -4.34 0.24 8.79
CA MET A 135 -3.51 -0.42 7.78
C MET A 135 -3.50 -1.95 7.88
N PRO A 136 -3.32 -2.57 9.07
CA PRO A 136 -3.36 -4.03 9.21
C PRO A 136 -4.71 -4.67 8.90
N TYR A 137 -5.81 -3.98 9.15
CA TYR A 137 -7.17 -4.50 8.94
C TYR A 137 -7.71 -4.21 7.54
N VAL A 138 -7.36 -3.06 6.97
CA VAL A 138 -7.96 -2.54 5.73
C VAL A 138 -7.09 -2.84 4.52
N VAL A 139 -5.78 -2.62 4.64
CA VAL A 139 -4.80 -2.80 3.54
C VAL A 139 -4.12 -4.17 3.59
N SER A 140 -4.58 -5.08 4.45
CA SER A 140 -3.95 -6.39 4.62
C SER A 140 -3.85 -7.13 3.28
N THR A 141 -2.71 -7.01 2.62
CA THR A 141 -2.37 -7.87 1.48
C THR A 141 -2.15 -9.29 2.02
N LYS A 142 -2.64 -10.31 1.31
CA LYS A 142 -2.39 -11.73 1.63
C LYS A 142 -0.89 -12.06 1.65
N VAL A 143 -0.07 -11.15 1.17
CA VAL A 143 1.38 -11.30 1.02
C VAL A 143 2.07 -10.36 2.02
N ARG A 144 2.75 -10.95 2.98
CA ARG A 144 3.59 -10.20 3.93
C ARG A 144 4.93 -9.91 3.28
N ILE A 145 5.28 -8.65 3.20
CA ILE A 145 6.55 -8.15 2.65
C ILE A 145 7.35 -7.58 3.81
N ASN A 146 8.67 -7.83 3.82
CA ASN A 146 9.52 -7.25 4.85
C ASN A 146 9.74 -5.73 4.62
N ALA A 147 9.99 -5.00 5.71
CA ALA A 147 10.13 -3.55 5.67
C ALA A 147 11.30 -3.08 4.78
N LEU A 148 12.43 -3.79 4.78
CA LEU A 148 13.59 -3.44 3.95
C LEU A 148 13.24 -3.49 2.46
N VAL A 149 12.59 -4.56 2.02
CA VAL A 149 12.16 -4.73 0.62
C VAL A 149 11.13 -3.67 0.24
N THR A 150 10.23 -3.33 1.17
CA THR A 150 9.25 -2.25 0.94
C THR A 150 9.94 -0.91 0.73
N ILE A 151 10.89 -0.53 1.59
CA ILE A 151 11.64 0.74 1.46
C ILE A 151 12.42 0.78 0.14
N ILE A 152 13.17 -0.28 -0.18
CA ILE A 152 13.93 -0.37 -1.44
C ILE A 152 12.98 -0.27 -2.65
N GLY A 153 11.86 -0.99 -2.61
CA GLY A 153 10.87 -0.96 -3.68
C GLY A 153 10.24 0.40 -3.88
N VAL A 154 9.92 1.13 -2.80
CA VAL A 154 9.41 2.50 -2.86
C VAL A 154 10.44 3.45 -3.47
N LEU A 155 11.73 3.32 -3.10
CA LEU A 155 12.80 4.13 -3.68
C LEU A 155 12.98 3.85 -5.18
N ILE A 156 13.02 2.57 -5.58
CA ILE A 156 13.10 2.17 -6.99
C ILE A 156 11.87 2.64 -7.75
N GLY A 157 10.68 2.40 -7.23
CA GLY A 157 9.42 2.85 -7.84
C GLY A 157 9.40 4.37 -8.02
N GLY A 158 9.85 5.11 -7.01
CA GLY A 158 9.98 6.56 -7.05
C GLY A 158 10.94 7.04 -8.14
N ALA A 159 12.09 6.40 -8.29
CA ALA A 159 13.07 6.72 -9.31
C ALA A 159 12.56 6.44 -10.74
N LEU A 160 11.76 5.38 -10.91
CA LEU A 160 11.24 4.96 -12.22
C LEU A 160 10.01 5.75 -12.68
N ALA A 161 9.08 6.04 -11.79
CA ALA A 161 7.77 6.61 -12.14
C ALA A 161 7.27 7.67 -11.14
N GLY A 162 8.16 8.28 -10.36
CA GLY A 162 7.83 9.33 -9.39
C GLY A 162 6.84 8.85 -8.32
N ILE A 163 5.93 9.72 -7.92
CA ILE A 163 4.93 9.43 -6.86
C ILE A 163 4.08 8.20 -7.22
N SER A 164 3.66 8.08 -8.48
CA SER A 164 2.88 6.92 -8.95
C SER A 164 3.65 5.60 -8.80
N GLY A 165 4.96 5.62 -9.02
CA GLY A 165 5.82 4.46 -8.83
C GLY A 165 6.00 4.09 -7.36
N MET A 166 6.13 5.08 -6.46
CA MET A 166 6.18 4.84 -5.01
C MET A 166 4.92 4.11 -4.54
N PHE A 167 3.76 4.61 -4.94
CA PHE A 167 2.46 4.04 -4.62
C PHE A 167 2.27 2.62 -5.16
N LEU A 168 2.64 2.37 -6.41
CA LEU A 168 2.47 1.07 -7.06
C LEU A 168 3.56 0.05 -6.68
N SER A 169 4.61 0.45 -5.98
CA SER A 169 5.71 -0.45 -5.61
C SER A 169 5.25 -1.59 -4.70
N ILE A 170 4.37 -1.33 -3.74
CA ILE A 170 3.89 -2.33 -2.78
C ILE A 170 3.12 -3.46 -3.50
N PRO A 171 2.08 -3.20 -4.31
CA PRO A 171 1.41 -4.28 -5.03
C PRO A 171 2.32 -4.95 -6.07
N ALA A 172 3.27 -4.23 -6.68
CA ALA A 172 4.23 -4.82 -7.61
C ALA A 172 5.14 -5.84 -6.91
N ILE A 173 5.68 -5.50 -5.73
CA ILE A 173 6.49 -6.43 -4.92
C ILE A 173 5.65 -7.62 -4.45
N ALA A 174 4.40 -7.38 -4.04
CA ALA A 174 3.50 -8.45 -3.63
C ALA A 174 3.22 -9.46 -4.75
N ILE A 175 3.04 -8.97 -5.99
CA ILE A 175 2.92 -9.84 -7.18
C ILE A 175 4.22 -10.59 -7.43
N LEU A 176 5.37 -9.91 -7.38
CA LEU A 176 6.68 -10.54 -7.57
C LEU A 176 6.91 -11.65 -6.55
N LYS A 177 6.57 -11.40 -5.28
CA LYS A 177 6.62 -12.42 -4.24
C LYS A 177 5.69 -13.59 -4.51
N ALA A 178 4.46 -13.34 -4.94
CA ALA A 178 3.50 -14.39 -5.29
C ALA A 178 4.01 -15.28 -6.45
N ILE A 179 4.73 -14.70 -7.42
CA ILE A 179 5.43 -15.44 -8.48
C ILE A 179 6.53 -16.31 -7.88
N PHE A 180 7.39 -15.74 -7.05
CA PHE A 180 8.53 -16.45 -6.45
C PHE A 180 8.07 -17.58 -5.52
N ASP A 181 7.01 -17.40 -4.76
CA ASP A 181 6.46 -18.43 -3.87
C ASP A 181 5.91 -19.65 -4.64
N ARG A 182 5.47 -19.47 -5.91
CA ARG A 182 4.90 -20.53 -6.75
C ARG A 182 5.92 -21.25 -7.64
N VAL A 183 7.05 -20.65 -7.92
CA VAL A 183 8.10 -21.22 -8.77
C VAL A 183 9.16 -21.84 -7.89
N ASP A 184 9.33 -23.17 -7.97
CA ASP A 184 10.21 -23.92 -7.06
C ASP A 184 11.65 -23.42 -7.03
N SER A 185 12.21 -23.04 -8.17
CA SER A 185 13.58 -22.49 -8.28
C SER A 185 13.71 -21.07 -7.68
N LEU A 186 12.60 -20.35 -7.51
CA LEU A 186 12.57 -18.98 -7.00
C LEU A 186 12.09 -18.87 -5.55
N LYS A 187 11.69 -19.97 -4.91
CA LYS A 187 11.24 -19.99 -3.51
C LYS A 187 12.20 -19.29 -2.53
N PRO A 188 13.55 -19.42 -2.63
CA PRO A 188 14.46 -18.69 -1.74
C PRO A 188 14.29 -17.16 -1.84
N TRP A 189 14.01 -16.63 -3.04
CA TRP A 189 13.73 -15.22 -3.24
C TRP A 189 12.39 -14.80 -2.64
N GLY A 190 11.36 -15.68 -2.73
CA GLY A 190 10.08 -15.46 -2.06
C GLY A 190 10.21 -15.35 -0.54
N VAL A 191 11.09 -16.15 0.07
CA VAL A 191 11.42 -16.08 1.50
C VAL A 191 12.13 -14.77 1.82
N LEU A 192 13.09 -14.34 0.99
CA LEU A 192 13.83 -13.07 1.16
C LEU A 192 12.89 -11.85 1.13
N LEU A 193 11.89 -11.86 0.24
CA LEU A 193 10.89 -10.78 0.15
C LEU A 193 9.89 -10.80 1.32
N GLY A 194 9.74 -11.95 2.00
CA GLY A 194 8.77 -12.15 3.06
C GLY A 194 9.23 -11.64 4.43
N ASP A 195 8.29 -11.60 5.37
CA ASP A 195 8.57 -11.28 6.77
C ASP A 195 8.75 -12.59 7.56
N GLU A 196 9.96 -12.83 8.08
CA GLU A 196 10.36 -14.07 8.77
C GLU A 196 9.78 -14.22 10.19
N GLN A 197 9.20 -13.18 10.78
CA GLN A 197 8.94 -13.14 12.24
C GLN A 197 7.88 -14.11 12.78
N LYS A 198 7.29 -15.01 11.99
CA LYS A 198 6.25 -15.95 12.48
C LYS A 198 6.48 -17.45 12.27
N LYS A 199 7.66 -17.91 11.82
CA LYS A 199 7.95 -19.35 11.74
C LYS A 199 8.60 -19.98 12.98
N VAL A 200 9.02 -19.20 13.98
CA VAL A 200 9.71 -19.70 15.17
C VAL A 200 8.75 -20.21 16.27
N GLY A 201 7.45 -20.04 16.13
CA GLY A 201 6.45 -20.38 17.16
C GLY A 201 5.64 -21.67 16.96
N GLY A 202 6.01 -22.58 16.08
CA GLY A 202 5.17 -23.75 15.86
C GLY A 202 5.82 -24.94 15.22
N LYS A 203 6.65 -25.69 15.96
CA LYS A 203 6.86 -27.16 15.89
C LYS A 203 8.19 -27.60 16.53
N THR A 204 8.30 -27.47 17.82
CA THR A 204 9.21 -28.31 18.60
C THR A 204 8.51 -28.71 19.90
N SER A 205 7.58 -29.64 19.81
CA SER A 205 7.19 -30.49 20.93
C SER A 205 6.24 -31.56 20.45
N LYS A 206 6.79 -32.68 19.96
CA LYS A 206 6.23 -34.04 20.10
C LYS A 206 7.04 -35.01 19.25
N LYS A 207 8.17 -35.45 19.80
CA LYS A 207 8.74 -36.80 19.57
C LYS A 207 9.89 -36.99 20.54
N GLN A 208 9.55 -37.35 21.79
CA GLN A 208 10.37 -38.18 22.67
C GLN A 208 9.47 -38.61 23.83
N LYS A 209 8.80 -39.75 23.65
CA LYS A 209 8.41 -40.69 24.68
C LYS A 209 7.90 -41.95 24.01
N THR A 210 8.73 -42.85 23.79
CA THR A 210 8.65 -44.32 24.11
C THR A 210 9.96 -44.93 23.68
#